data_b023109cfccf5447d1acdae48fcfc5cf
#
_entry.id   b023109cfccf5447d1acdae48fcfc5cf
#
_cell.length_a   1.000
_cell.length_b   1.000
_cell.length_c   1.000
_cell.angle_alpha   90.00
_cell.angle_beta   90.00
_cell.angle_gamma   90.00
#
_symmetry.space_group_name_H-M   'P 1'
#
loop_
_entity.id
_entity.type
_entity.pdbx_description
1 polymer ?
#
loop_
_entity_poly.entity_id
_entity_poly.type
_entity_poly.pdbx_seq_one_letter_code
_entity_poly.pdbx_strand_id
1 'polypeptide(L)'
;MNTQRNWFQKHTDSMTFGERLADSVASGMGSWRFIIIQTLFVISWMTLNVVAIIYHWDPYPYILLNLLFSTQAAYAAPIIMMAQNRQSDRDRVKADEDFRTNVEAKKEIEALQIRLNNIDVEKLDKIIAILEKMEAR
;
A
#
# COMPACT_ATOMS: atom_id res chain seq x y z
N MET A 1 -6.28 15.28 15.38
CA MET A 1 -5.75 13.91 15.23
C MET A 1 -6.80 12.94 14.67
N ASN A 2 -7.62 13.35 13.71
CA ASN A 2 -8.73 12.53 13.18
C ASN A 2 -8.90 12.58 11.65
N THR A 3 -7.98 13.19 10.92
CA THR A 3 -8.13 13.44 9.47
C THR A 3 -7.73 12.23 8.62
N GLN A 4 -6.77 11.44 9.07
CA GLN A 4 -6.29 10.28 8.32
C GLN A 4 -7.27 9.10 8.29
N ARG A 5 -8.12 8.99 9.30
CA ARG A 5 -9.13 7.92 9.38
C ARG A 5 -10.30 8.13 8.40
N ASN A 6 -10.56 9.38 8.02
CA ASN A 6 -11.73 9.75 7.22
C ASN A 6 -11.57 9.50 5.71
N TRP A 7 -10.37 9.65 5.14
CA TRP A 7 -10.18 9.43 3.70
C TRP A 7 -10.10 7.94 3.35
N PHE A 8 -9.46 7.13 4.21
CA PHE A 8 -9.38 5.68 4.03
C PHE A 8 -10.79 5.04 4.06
N GLN A 9 -11.63 5.48 4.99
CA GLN A 9 -13.03 5.04 5.06
C GLN A 9 -13.85 5.53 3.87
N LYS A 10 -13.71 6.79 3.46
CA LYS A 10 -14.40 7.33 2.28
C LYS A 10 -14.05 6.58 0.99
N HIS A 11 -12.78 6.20 0.83
CA HIS A 11 -12.34 5.48 -0.37
C HIS A 11 -12.80 4.02 -0.37
N THR A 12 -12.87 3.39 0.80
CA THR A 12 -13.35 2.00 0.93
C THR A 12 -14.86 1.90 0.73
N ASP A 13 -15.60 2.92 1.17
CA ASP A 13 -17.07 2.96 1.03
C ASP A 13 -17.54 3.29 -0.40
N SER A 14 -16.69 3.92 -1.22
CA SER A 14 -17.00 4.24 -2.63
C SER A 14 -16.69 3.10 -3.60
N MET A 15 -16.09 2.00 -3.15
CA MET A 15 -15.72 0.88 -4.03
C MET A 15 -16.94 0.10 -4.49
N THR A 16 -17.06 -0.09 -5.78
CA THR A 16 -18.05 -0.98 -6.40
C THR A 16 -17.78 -2.44 -6.03
N PHE A 17 -18.81 -3.28 -6.09
CA PHE A 17 -18.67 -4.72 -5.84
C PHE A 17 -17.60 -5.37 -6.74
N GLY A 18 -17.53 -4.98 -8.02
CA GLY A 18 -16.53 -5.47 -8.96
C GLY A 18 -15.10 -5.10 -8.58
N GLU A 19 -14.89 -3.90 -8.03
CA GLU A 19 -13.56 -3.46 -7.56
C GLU A 19 -13.08 -4.22 -6.34
N ARG A 20 -13.98 -4.48 -5.39
CA ARG A 20 -13.67 -5.31 -4.21
C ARG A 20 -13.33 -6.74 -4.60
N LEU A 21 -14.07 -7.30 -5.56
CA LEU A 21 -13.81 -8.62 -6.08
C LEU A 21 -12.46 -8.69 -6.78
N ALA A 22 -12.13 -7.70 -7.62
CA ALA A 22 -10.86 -7.63 -8.32
C ALA A 22 -9.66 -7.52 -7.35
N ASP A 23 -9.77 -6.72 -6.29
CA ASP A 23 -8.73 -6.60 -5.26
C ASP A 23 -8.56 -7.90 -4.47
N SER A 24 -9.66 -8.57 -4.14
CA SER A 24 -9.63 -9.87 -3.46
C SER A 24 -8.98 -10.96 -4.33
N VAL A 25 -9.33 -11.02 -5.61
CA VAL A 25 -8.74 -11.96 -6.57
C VAL A 25 -7.26 -11.66 -6.77
N ALA A 26 -6.87 -10.41 -6.98
CA ALA A 26 -5.48 -10.02 -7.18
C ALA A 26 -4.61 -10.36 -5.96
N SER A 27 -5.10 -10.05 -4.75
CA SER A 27 -4.39 -10.38 -3.50
C SER A 27 -4.32 -11.89 -3.25
N GLY A 28 -5.37 -12.63 -3.61
CA GLY A 28 -5.42 -14.08 -3.51
C GLY A 28 -4.39 -14.74 -4.44
N MET A 29 -4.37 -14.34 -5.71
CA MET A 29 -3.47 -14.88 -6.73
C MET A 29 -2.00 -14.58 -6.45
N GLY A 30 -1.69 -13.48 -5.77
CA GLY A 30 -0.34 -13.14 -5.30
C GLY A 30 0.12 -13.86 -4.04
N SER A 31 -0.67 -14.79 -3.49
CA SER A 31 -0.35 -15.46 -2.24
C SER A 31 0.34 -16.81 -2.45
N TRP A 32 1.27 -17.16 -1.54
CA TRP A 32 1.89 -18.49 -1.52
C TRP A 32 0.87 -19.62 -1.39
N ARG A 33 -0.24 -19.38 -0.69
CA ARG A 33 -1.32 -20.36 -0.55
C ARG A 33 -1.93 -20.72 -1.89
N PHE A 34 -2.18 -19.71 -2.73
CA PHE A 34 -2.71 -19.93 -4.07
C PHE A 34 -1.75 -20.76 -4.93
N ILE A 35 -0.45 -20.42 -4.92
CA ILE A 35 0.58 -21.14 -5.68
C ILE A 35 0.63 -22.62 -5.26
N ILE A 36 0.63 -22.88 -3.96
CA ILE A 36 0.67 -24.25 -3.43
C ILE A 36 -0.59 -25.02 -3.83
N ILE A 37 -1.77 -24.44 -3.65
CA ILE A 37 -3.04 -25.08 -4.01
C ILE A 37 -3.08 -25.37 -5.52
N GLN A 38 -2.69 -24.43 -6.34
CA GLN A 38 -2.67 -24.58 -7.79
C GLN A 38 -1.67 -25.65 -8.23
N THR A 39 -0.49 -25.70 -7.63
CA THR A 39 0.52 -26.74 -7.89
C THR A 39 0.01 -28.12 -7.52
N LEU A 40 -0.60 -28.26 -6.34
CA LEU A 40 -1.22 -29.54 -5.92
C LEU A 40 -2.37 -29.95 -6.85
N PHE A 41 -3.16 -28.98 -7.31
CA PHE A 41 -4.22 -29.25 -8.29
C PHE A 41 -3.65 -29.80 -9.60
N VAL A 42 -2.59 -29.18 -10.15
CA VAL A 42 -1.94 -29.65 -11.39
C VAL A 42 -1.38 -31.05 -11.22
N ILE A 43 -0.64 -31.31 -10.13
CA ILE A 43 -0.05 -32.61 -9.85
C ILE A 43 -1.15 -33.67 -9.73
N SER A 44 -2.22 -33.35 -8.99
CA SER A 44 -3.37 -34.24 -8.84
C SER A 44 -4.05 -34.54 -10.19
N TRP A 45 -4.27 -33.50 -10.99
CA TRP A 45 -4.87 -33.65 -12.33
C TRP A 45 -4.07 -34.58 -13.23
N MET A 46 -2.75 -34.33 -13.31
CA MET A 46 -1.85 -35.18 -14.12
C MET A 46 -1.81 -36.62 -13.60
N THR A 47 -1.71 -36.82 -12.28
CA THR A 47 -1.66 -38.15 -11.67
C THR A 47 -2.94 -38.91 -11.94
N LEU A 48 -4.10 -38.29 -11.76
CA LEU A 48 -5.39 -38.93 -12.01
C LEU A 48 -5.55 -39.32 -13.48
N ASN A 49 -5.09 -38.49 -14.43
CA ASN A 49 -5.15 -38.82 -15.84
C ASN A 49 -4.18 -39.96 -16.24
N VAL A 50 -3.04 -40.08 -15.57
CA VAL A 50 -2.07 -41.15 -15.83
C VAL A 50 -2.54 -42.50 -15.21
N VAL A 51 -3.08 -42.44 -13.97
CA VAL A 51 -3.45 -43.65 -13.21
C VAL A 51 -4.83 -44.19 -13.62
N ALA A 52 -5.73 -43.33 -14.08
CA ALA A 52 -7.07 -43.78 -14.52
C ALA A 52 -7.00 -44.50 -15.87
N ILE A 53 -6.68 -45.75 -15.83
CA ILE A 53 -6.47 -46.63 -17.01
C ILE A 53 -7.73 -46.75 -17.90
N ILE A 54 -8.93 -46.47 -17.40
CA ILE A 54 -10.19 -46.75 -18.11
C ILE A 54 -10.83 -45.47 -18.68
N TYR A 55 -10.58 -44.26 -18.07
CA TYR A 55 -11.18 -43.02 -18.48
C TYR A 55 -10.15 -41.89 -18.47
N HIS A 56 -9.34 -41.78 -19.52
CA HIS A 56 -8.48 -40.62 -19.76
C HIS A 56 -9.34 -39.47 -20.29
N TRP A 57 -9.81 -38.58 -19.38
CA TRP A 57 -10.65 -37.44 -19.81
C TRP A 57 -9.83 -36.30 -20.40
N ASP A 58 -8.53 -36.19 -20.08
CA ASP A 58 -7.62 -35.19 -20.61
C ASP A 58 -6.24 -35.82 -20.87
N PRO A 59 -6.11 -36.72 -21.90
CA PRO A 59 -4.83 -37.37 -22.20
C PRO A 59 -3.79 -36.35 -22.65
N TYR A 60 -2.52 -36.75 -22.59
CA TYR A 60 -1.43 -35.91 -23.13
C TYR A 60 -1.80 -35.46 -24.57
N PRO A 61 -1.67 -34.16 -24.92
CA PRO A 61 -0.94 -33.08 -24.23
C PRO A 61 -1.75 -32.25 -23.22
N TYR A 62 -2.77 -32.77 -22.56
CA TYR A 62 -3.57 -32.09 -21.54
C TYR A 62 -4.28 -30.81 -22.05
N ILE A 63 -5.06 -30.95 -23.10
CA ILE A 63 -5.71 -29.83 -23.80
C ILE A 63 -6.68 -29.10 -22.90
N LEU A 64 -7.46 -29.82 -22.09
CA LEU A 64 -8.41 -29.24 -21.16
C LEU A 64 -7.71 -28.45 -20.05
N LEU A 65 -6.67 -29.01 -19.48
CA LEU A 65 -5.84 -28.33 -18.47
C LEU A 65 -5.20 -27.06 -19.04
N ASN A 66 -4.66 -27.15 -20.27
CA ASN A 66 -4.05 -26.01 -20.94
C ASN A 66 -5.08 -24.91 -21.25
N LEU A 67 -6.28 -25.28 -21.70
CA LEU A 67 -7.39 -24.33 -21.92
C LEU A 67 -7.80 -23.65 -20.63
N LEU A 68 -7.88 -24.38 -19.50
CA LEU A 68 -8.22 -23.86 -18.19
C LEU A 68 -7.21 -22.78 -17.74
N PHE A 69 -5.93 -23.07 -17.85
CA PHE A 69 -4.87 -22.12 -17.47
C PHE A 69 -4.75 -20.95 -18.43
N SER A 70 -4.94 -21.17 -19.73
CA SER A 70 -4.95 -20.08 -20.71
C SER A 70 -6.09 -19.08 -20.42
N THR A 71 -7.26 -19.60 -20.12
CA THR A 71 -8.43 -18.79 -19.73
C THR A 71 -8.17 -18.06 -18.41
N GLN A 72 -7.65 -18.74 -17.41
CA GLN A 72 -7.27 -18.12 -16.13
C GLN A 72 -6.26 -16.99 -16.33
N ALA A 73 -5.21 -17.21 -17.13
CA ALA A 73 -4.19 -16.21 -17.42
C ALA A 73 -4.77 -15.00 -18.16
N ALA A 74 -5.65 -15.21 -19.12
CA ALA A 74 -6.29 -14.15 -19.90
C ALA A 74 -7.12 -13.19 -19.03
N TYR A 75 -7.75 -13.69 -17.97
CA TYR A 75 -8.52 -12.85 -17.03
C TYR A 75 -7.67 -12.32 -15.86
N ALA A 76 -6.65 -13.05 -15.44
CA ALA A 76 -5.80 -12.66 -14.31
C ALA A 76 -5.04 -11.36 -14.59
N ALA A 77 -4.44 -11.22 -15.75
CA ALA A 77 -3.64 -10.05 -16.11
C ALA A 77 -4.42 -8.72 -16.04
N PRO A 78 -5.58 -8.54 -16.68
CA PRO A 78 -6.35 -7.30 -16.58
C PRO A 78 -6.88 -7.05 -15.15
N ILE A 79 -7.24 -8.08 -14.39
CA ILE A 79 -7.68 -7.94 -13.00
C ILE A 79 -6.53 -7.42 -12.12
N ILE A 80 -5.33 -7.97 -12.27
CA ILE A 80 -4.15 -7.51 -11.56
C ILE A 80 -3.80 -6.07 -11.93
N MET A 81 -3.85 -5.72 -13.22
CA MET A 81 -3.60 -4.33 -13.67
C MET A 81 -4.60 -3.35 -13.07
N MET A 82 -5.89 -3.69 -13.00
CA MET A 82 -6.89 -2.84 -12.35
C MET A 82 -6.60 -2.64 -10.86
N ALA A 83 -6.18 -3.70 -10.15
CA ALA A 83 -5.80 -3.61 -8.74
C ALA A 83 -4.54 -2.76 -8.54
N GLN A 84 -3.53 -2.90 -9.42
CA GLN A 84 -2.30 -2.10 -9.38
C GLN A 84 -2.56 -0.62 -9.68
N ASN A 85 -3.41 -0.29 -10.65
CA ASN A 85 -3.78 1.09 -10.95
C ASN A 85 -4.43 1.75 -9.73
N ARG A 86 -5.39 1.07 -9.08
CA ARG A 86 -6.01 1.57 -7.85
C ARG A 86 -5.00 1.73 -6.71
N GLN A 87 -4.07 0.79 -6.57
CA GLN A 87 -3.01 0.93 -5.56
C GLN A 87 -2.13 2.15 -5.84
N SER A 88 -1.75 2.36 -7.10
CA SER A 88 -0.98 3.54 -7.51
C SER A 88 -1.70 4.86 -7.22
N ASP A 89 -3.02 4.92 -7.47
CA ASP A 89 -3.83 6.09 -7.16
C ASP A 89 -3.88 6.36 -5.65
N ARG A 90 -4.03 5.32 -4.83
CA ARG A 90 -3.98 5.44 -3.36
C ARG A 90 -2.61 5.93 -2.87
N ASP A 91 -1.54 5.39 -3.43
CA ASP A 91 -0.17 5.76 -3.06
C ASP A 91 0.12 7.21 -3.44
N ARG A 92 -0.41 7.68 -4.59
CA ARG A 92 -0.30 9.07 -5.01
C ARG A 92 -1.01 10.04 -4.05
N VAL A 93 -2.24 9.72 -3.66
CA VAL A 93 -3.00 10.54 -2.69
C VAL A 93 -2.28 10.58 -1.35
N LYS A 94 -1.78 9.43 -0.89
CA LYS A 94 -1.01 9.35 0.36
C LYS A 94 0.27 10.19 0.29
N ALA A 95 1.02 10.10 -0.81
CA ALA A 95 2.23 10.89 -0.99
C ALA A 95 1.96 12.40 -0.98
N ASP A 96 0.84 12.85 -1.56
CA ASP A 96 0.44 14.26 -1.53
C ASP A 96 0.07 14.73 -0.11
N GLU A 97 -0.64 13.91 0.66
CA GLU A 97 -0.94 14.21 2.06
C GLU A 97 0.31 14.22 2.94
N ASP A 98 1.21 13.26 2.76
CA ASP A 98 2.48 13.20 3.48
C ASP A 98 3.34 14.44 3.15
N PHE A 99 3.36 14.85 1.88
CA PHE A 99 4.05 16.07 1.46
C PHE A 99 3.46 17.32 2.13
N ARG A 100 2.12 17.46 2.14
CA ARG A 100 1.46 18.59 2.83
C ARG A 100 1.79 18.62 4.30
N THR A 101 1.70 17.49 4.97
CA THR A 101 2.03 17.37 6.40
C THR A 101 3.47 17.77 6.68
N ASN A 102 4.41 17.32 5.85
CA ASN A 102 5.82 17.66 5.98
C ASN A 102 6.08 19.16 5.76
N VAL A 103 5.40 19.77 4.79
CA VAL A 103 5.51 21.24 4.55
C VAL A 103 4.96 22.03 5.75
N GLU A 104 3.85 21.59 6.33
CA GLU A 104 3.24 22.21 7.50
C GLU A 104 4.14 22.09 8.74
N ALA A 105 4.64 20.88 9.00
CA ALA A 105 5.60 20.64 10.07
C ALA A 105 6.89 21.46 9.91
N LYS A 106 7.40 21.61 8.70
CA LYS A 106 8.55 22.47 8.43
C LYS A 106 8.29 23.94 8.80
N LYS A 107 7.12 24.47 8.43
CA LYS A 107 6.72 25.85 8.79
C LYS A 107 6.62 26.02 10.30
N GLU A 108 6.08 25.04 11.01
CA GLU A 108 5.99 25.09 12.48
C GLU A 108 7.38 25.05 13.12
N ILE A 109 8.29 24.22 12.61
CA ILE A 109 9.68 24.16 13.07
C ILE A 109 10.40 25.49 12.84
N GLU A 110 10.24 26.10 11.67
CA GLU A 110 10.82 27.41 11.36
C GLU A 110 10.27 28.50 12.30
N ALA A 111 8.97 28.49 12.57
CA ALA A 111 8.35 29.42 13.51
C ALA A 111 8.86 29.23 14.95
N LEU A 112 9.06 27.96 15.37
CA LEU A 112 9.64 27.64 16.68
C LEU A 112 11.10 28.09 16.77
N GLN A 113 11.90 27.92 15.72
CA GLN A 113 13.28 28.38 15.67
C GLN A 113 13.38 29.91 15.82
N ILE A 114 12.51 30.65 15.14
CA ILE A 114 12.45 32.11 15.26
C ILE A 114 12.09 32.53 16.70
N ARG A 115 11.10 31.87 17.32
CA ARG A 115 10.71 32.14 18.72
C ARG A 115 11.85 31.83 19.69
N LEU A 116 12.55 30.71 19.50
CA LEU A 116 13.67 30.31 20.34
C LEU A 116 14.80 31.35 20.26
N ASN A 117 15.16 31.75 19.04
CA ASN A 117 16.20 32.76 18.82
C ASN A 117 15.85 34.08 19.48
N ASN A 118 14.59 34.54 19.40
CA ASN A 118 14.14 35.76 20.06
C ASN A 118 14.19 35.64 21.59
N ILE A 119 13.87 34.48 22.16
CA ILE A 119 13.96 34.28 23.62
C ILE A 119 15.42 34.31 24.08
N ASP A 120 16.33 33.71 23.32
CA ASP A 120 17.74 33.69 23.64
C ASP A 120 18.37 35.10 23.61
N VAL A 121 18.03 35.90 22.59
CA VAL A 121 18.46 37.30 22.50
C VAL A 121 17.92 38.12 23.68
N GLU A 122 16.62 38.02 23.98
CA GLU A 122 16.00 38.79 25.07
C GLU A 122 16.59 38.41 26.44
N LYS A 123 16.93 37.13 26.67
CA LYS A 123 17.58 36.68 27.89
C LYS A 123 19.02 37.18 28.01
N LEU A 124 19.78 37.16 26.90
CA LEU A 124 21.13 37.68 26.86
C LEU A 124 21.17 39.16 27.16
N ASP A 125 20.27 39.96 26.56
CA ASP A 125 20.17 41.39 26.83
C ASP A 125 19.83 41.69 28.30
N LYS A 126 18.91 40.90 28.90
CA LYS A 126 18.60 41.02 30.34
C LYS A 126 19.80 40.70 31.23
N ILE A 127 20.56 39.65 30.90
CA ILE A 127 21.77 39.27 31.65
C ILE A 127 22.83 40.33 31.54
N ILE A 128 23.07 40.89 30.36
CA ILE A 128 24.02 41.99 30.13
C ILE A 128 23.62 43.23 30.95
N ALA A 129 22.35 43.60 30.90
CA ALA A 129 21.84 44.72 31.67
C ALA A 129 21.96 44.55 33.20
N ILE A 130 21.85 43.34 33.68
CA ILE A 130 22.06 43.03 35.12
C ILE A 130 23.53 43.11 35.49
N LEU A 131 24.43 42.59 34.63
CA LEU A 131 25.88 42.65 34.85
C LEU A 131 26.41 44.11 34.85
N GLU A 132 25.97 44.92 33.91
CA GLU A 132 26.32 46.35 33.85
C GLU A 132 25.86 47.07 35.14
N LYS A 133 24.67 46.75 35.64
CA LYS A 133 24.16 47.31 36.89
C LYS A 133 24.94 46.89 38.13
N MET A 134 25.52 45.70 38.13
CA MET A 134 26.37 45.21 39.22
C MET A 134 27.78 45.83 39.18
N GLU A 135 28.32 46.08 38.00
CA GLU A 135 29.64 46.67 37.80
C GLU A 135 29.68 48.18 38.14
N ALA A 136 28.53 48.88 37.96
CA ALA A 136 28.35 50.28 38.29
C ALA A 136 28.10 50.58 39.76
N ARG A 137 28.19 49.58 40.65
CA ARG A 137 27.91 49.69 42.09
C ARG A 137 29.14 49.39 42.91
#